data_9c1f09ad842cf3b69a76b795d9be4d5c
#
_entry.id   9c1f09ad842cf3b69a76b795d9be4d5c
#
_cell.length_a   1.000
_cell.length_b   1.000
_cell.length_c   1.000
_cell.angle_alpha   90.00
_cell.angle_beta   90.00
_cell.angle_gamma   90.00
#
_symmetry.space_group_name_H-M   'P 1'
#
loop_
_entity.id
_entity.type
_entity.pdbx_description
1 polymer ?
#
loop_
_entity_poly.entity_id
_entity_poly.type
_entity_poly.pdbx_seq_one_letter_code
_entity_poly.pdbx_strand_id
1 'polypeptide(L)'
;NGPSSRAIPDARNTLPTCMSNLGYQTAAIGKMHFTPQRARHGFQEMILPEDYYRHMARRGYDVQPMHHGLGQNELYPGMATVPEALTLTSWTAEQCVEYIRERRDPTLPFFLWCSFSKPHPPIDPPEPYYSMYRDCDIPTPVFGDWSEGEDVPYAFRLMREKQSFDLVPPEVIREARAAYYGVITQIDYNMGRVFAALQDMGIFDDTLIIYTSDHGEYLGDHCAGGKGFFHEPSAHVPFALRMPQGWDNRQHGTRNRSLVTLADILPTAVTAAGGAPPSDVDGLDLVALARGEIEPRTHLESALGGPDRPGNYAITDGRWKYIWFPVGGSEQLFDLENDPQELHNISSAEVASPHLERLRTELIARHQARGSSAVEEGNWVTLPVPAETEADRRNTSWPGYHTEFYHIDVRH
;
A
#
# COMPACT_ATOMS: atom_id res chain seq x y z
N ASN A 1 -11.23 3.93 5.94
CA ASN A 1 -11.90 2.78 5.33
C ASN A 1 -13.30 2.67 5.91
N GLY A 2 -14.26 3.23 5.21
CA GLY A 2 -15.66 3.12 5.57
C GLY A 2 -16.17 1.68 5.42
N PRO A 3 -17.43 1.39 5.70
CA PRO A 3 -18.04 0.05 5.74
C PRO A 3 -18.06 -0.69 4.39
N SER A 4 -17.21 -0.30 3.44
CA SER A 4 -17.08 -0.92 2.12
C SER A 4 -16.07 -2.07 2.05
N SER A 5 -15.43 -2.48 3.15
CA SER A 5 -14.63 -3.69 3.17
C SER A 5 -15.57 -4.91 3.07
N ARG A 6 -15.93 -5.25 1.83
CA ARG A 6 -16.67 -6.49 1.58
C ARG A 6 -15.78 -7.67 1.93
N ALA A 7 -16.35 -8.68 2.58
CA ALA A 7 -15.65 -9.93 2.82
C ALA A 7 -15.19 -10.54 1.49
N ILE A 8 -13.99 -11.11 1.47
CA ILE A 8 -13.53 -11.90 0.33
C ILE A 8 -14.45 -13.11 0.20
N PRO A 9 -15.09 -13.35 -0.96
CA PRO A 9 -15.96 -14.50 -1.13
C PRO A 9 -15.21 -15.82 -0.90
N ASP A 10 -15.83 -16.77 -0.19
CA ASP A 10 -15.22 -18.09 0.12
C ASP A 10 -14.86 -18.90 -1.13
N ALA A 11 -15.55 -18.65 -2.23
CA ALA A 11 -15.28 -19.33 -3.52
C ALA A 11 -14.03 -18.80 -4.26
N ARG A 12 -13.37 -17.76 -3.76
CA ARG A 12 -12.18 -17.21 -4.41
C ARG A 12 -10.92 -18.00 -4.07
N ASN A 13 -10.11 -18.26 -5.08
CA ASN A 13 -8.77 -18.80 -4.90
C ASN A 13 -7.84 -17.72 -4.36
N THR A 14 -7.63 -17.73 -3.06
CA THR A 14 -6.66 -16.84 -2.43
C THR A 14 -5.25 -17.42 -2.50
N LEU A 15 -4.22 -16.57 -2.45
CA LEU A 15 -2.84 -17.04 -2.43
C LEU A 15 -2.58 -18.09 -1.33
N PRO A 16 -2.95 -17.87 -0.04
CA PRO A 16 -2.73 -18.91 0.97
C PRO A 16 -3.50 -20.20 0.69
N THR A 17 -4.68 -20.15 0.09
CA THR A 17 -5.41 -21.37 -0.33
C THR A 17 -4.64 -22.12 -1.41
N CYS A 18 -4.13 -21.42 -2.42
CA CYS A 18 -3.31 -22.04 -3.47
C CYS A 18 -2.05 -22.68 -2.89
N MET A 19 -1.34 -21.99 -2.01
CA MET A 19 -0.13 -22.50 -1.35
C MET A 19 -0.44 -23.71 -0.46
N SER A 20 -1.52 -23.67 0.31
CA SER A 20 -1.96 -24.80 1.14
C SER A 20 -2.29 -26.03 0.30
N ASN A 21 -2.93 -25.86 -0.86
CA ASN A 21 -3.24 -26.95 -1.80
C ASN A 21 -1.97 -27.57 -2.42
N LEU A 22 -0.86 -26.82 -2.47
CA LEU A 22 0.44 -27.30 -2.91
C LEU A 22 1.26 -27.92 -1.76
N GLY A 23 0.68 -28.08 -0.58
CA GLY A 23 1.33 -28.70 0.58
C GLY A 23 2.17 -27.76 1.43
N TYR A 24 2.10 -26.46 1.20
CA TYR A 24 2.75 -25.46 2.04
C TYR A 24 1.95 -25.23 3.32
N GLN A 25 2.65 -25.12 4.45
CA GLN A 25 2.07 -24.54 5.64
C GLN A 25 2.00 -23.02 5.46
N THR A 26 0.90 -22.40 5.88
CA THR A 26 0.61 -20.99 5.58
C THR A 26 0.38 -20.19 6.84
N ALA A 27 1.13 -19.10 7.01
CA ALA A 27 1.02 -18.23 8.16
C ALA A 27 0.90 -16.74 7.76
N ALA A 28 0.01 -16.01 8.45
CA ALA A 28 -0.10 -14.57 8.39
C ALA A 28 0.30 -13.96 9.73
N ILE A 29 1.33 -13.12 9.74
CA ILE A 29 1.84 -12.46 10.94
C ILE A 29 1.90 -10.96 10.72
N GLY A 30 1.16 -10.20 11.53
CA GLY A 30 1.05 -8.76 11.47
C GLY A 30 -0.26 -8.26 10.86
N LYS A 31 -0.25 -7.09 10.25
CA LYS A 31 -1.45 -6.42 9.73
C LYS A 31 -2.11 -7.20 8.61
N MET A 32 -3.40 -7.54 8.80
CA MET A 32 -4.32 -7.99 7.78
C MET A 32 -5.56 -7.10 7.81
N HIS A 33 -6.13 -6.79 6.65
CA HIS A 33 -7.30 -5.91 6.57
C HIS A 33 -8.51 -6.68 6.08
N PHE A 34 -8.75 -7.85 6.69
CA PHE A 34 -9.86 -8.72 6.32
C PHE A 34 -11.18 -8.32 7.00
N THR A 35 -12.27 -8.73 6.39
CA THR A 35 -13.60 -8.64 6.96
C THR A 35 -14.29 -10.01 6.87
N PRO A 36 -14.62 -10.67 8.00
CA PRO A 36 -14.18 -10.36 9.37
C PRO A 36 -12.66 -10.41 9.51
N GLN A 37 -12.11 -9.67 10.45
CA GLN A 37 -10.66 -9.49 10.59
C GLN A 37 -9.88 -10.80 10.76
N ARG A 38 -10.46 -11.80 11.42
CA ARG A 38 -9.88 -13.14 11.62
C ARG A 38 -10.32 -14.18 10.58
N ALA A 39 -10.90 -13.74 9.46
CA ALA A 39 -11.19 -14.64 8.36
C ALA A 39 -9.87 -15.20 7.81
N ARG A 40 -9.76 -16.54 7.77
CA ARG A 40 -8.47 -17.19 7.48
C ARG A 40 -8.08 -17.15 6.00
N HIS A 41 -9.03 -17.16 5.10
CA HIS A 41 -8.81 -17.15 3.65
C HIS A 41 -7.69 -18.09 3.17
N GLY A 42 -7.54 -19.25 3.84
CA GLY A 42 -6.52 -20.25 3.53
C GLY A 42 -5.29 -20.23 4.45
N PHE A 43 -5.11 -19.23 5.31
CA PHE A 43 -4.06 -19.26 6.32
C PHE A 43 -4.36 -20.27 7.43
N GLN A 44 -3.39 -21.10 7.75
CA GLN A 44 -3.46 -22.08 8.85
C GLN A 44 -3.18 -21.43 10.19
N GLU A 45 -2.24 -20.50 10.23
CA GLU A 45 -1.88 -19.69 11.40
C GLU A 45 -2.08 -18.21 11.13
N MET A 46 -2.62 -17.47 12.11
CA MET A 46 -2.78 -16.01 12.03
C MET A 46 -2.43 -15.38 13.38
N ILE A 47 -1.46 -14.48 13.37
CA ILE A 47 -1.06 -13.65 14.52
C ILE A 47 -1.19 -12.19 14.11
N LEU A 48 -2.14 -11.49 14.72
CA LEU A 48 -2.61 -10.19 14.26
C LEU A 48 -2.29 -9.07 15.29
N PRO A 49 -2.40 -7.78 14.93
CA PRO A 49 -2.21 -6.68 15.87
C PRO A 49 -3.07 -6.76 17.13
N GLU A 50 -4.29 -7.36 17.06
CA GLU A 50 -5.12 -7.58 18.23
C GLU A 50 -4.50 -8.57 19.23
N ASP A 51 -3.67 -9.50 18.77
CA ASP A 51 -2.91 -10.40 19.64
C ASP A 51 -1.80 -9.64 20.36
N TYR A 52 -1.16 -8.67 19.65
CA TYR A 52 -0.20 -7.76 20.28
C TYR A 52 -0.87 -6.92 21.38
N TYR A 53 -2.02 -6.29 21.12
CA TYR A 53 -2.69 -5.47 22.14
C TYR A 53 -3.05 -6.30 23.37
N ARG A 54 -3.54 -7.53 23.19
CA ARG A 54 -3.79 -8.45 24.31
C ARG A 54 -2.52 -8.85 25.03
N HIS A 55 -1.42 -9.08 24.33
CA HIS A 55 -0.12 -9.36 24.91
C HIS A 55 0.38 -8.20 25.76
N MET A 56 0.28 -6.97 25.28
CA MET A 56 0.70 -5.78 25.99
C MET A 56 -0.18 -5.50 27.22
N ALA A 57 -1.49 -5.66 27.11
CA ALA A 57 -2.41 -5.51 28.24
C ALA A 57 -2.07 -6.49 29.39
N ARG A 58 -1.70 -7.74 29.08
CA ARG A 58 -1.25 -8.72 30.09
C ARG A 58 0.05 -8.31 30.78
N ARG A 59 0.87 -7.47 30.16
CA ARG A 59 2.11 -6.90 30.72
C ARG A 59 1.87 -5.57 31.44
N GLY A 60 0.63 -5.11 31.54
CA GLY A 60 0.27 -3.87 32.21
C GLY A 60 0.47 -2.61 31.37
N TYR A 61 0.68 -2.75 30.05
CA TYR A 61 0.73 -1.63 29.12
C TYR A 61 -0.64 -1.39 28.49
N ASP A 62 -1.12 -0.17 28.56
CA ASP A 62 -2.30 0.27 27.82
C ASP A 62 -1.86 0.90 26.50
N VAL A 63 -1.65 0.07 25.48
CA VAL A 63 -1.15 0.45 24.17
C VAL A 63 -2.21 0.26 23.10
N GLN A 64 -3.43 0.65 23.39
CA GLN A 64 -4.46 0.66 22.35
C GLN A 64 -4.09 1.65 21.23
N PRO A 65 -4.49 1.36 19.97
CA PRO A 65 -4.26 2.25 18.86
C PRO A 65 -4.85 3.60 19.17
N MET A 66 -4.25 4.61 19.54
CA MET A 66 -4.74 5.95 19.90
C MET A 66 -4.56 6.36 21.38
N HIS A 67 -4.03 5.48 22.24
CA HIS A 67 -3.88 5.80 23.67
C HIS A 67 -2.64 6.63 23.98
N HIS A 68 -1.72 6.81 23.04
CA HIS A 68 -0.57 7.68 23.22
C HIS A 68 -0.78 9.08 22.60
N GLY A 69 -2.02 9.47 22.35
CA GLY A 69 -2.39 10.79 21.87
C GLY A 69 -2.23 11.00 20.36
N LEU A 70 -1.81 9.97 19.61
CA LEU A 70 -1.69 10.02 18.17
C LEU A 70 -2.76 9.16 17.50
N GLY A 71 -3.46 9.75 16.55
CA GLY A 71 -4.49 9.07 15.77
C GLY A 71 -3.91 8.13 14.72
N GLN A 72 -4.70 7.11 14.35
CA GLN A 72 -4.28 6.08 13.40
C GLN A 72 -4.00 6.61 11.98
N ASN A 73 -4.50 7.78 11.62
CA ASN A 73 -4.26 8.44 10.34
C ASN A 73 -3.74 9.87 10.56
N GLU A 74 -3.00 10.08 11.62
CA GLU A 74 -2.51 11.39 12.00
C GLU A 74 -1.11 11.64 11.46
N LEU A 75 -0.90 12.82 10.86
CA LEU A 75 0.40 13.24 10.34
C LEU A 75 1.40 13.58 11.46
N TYR A 76 0.93 14.16 12.58
CA TYR A 76 1.81 14.62 13.65
C TYR A 76 2.66 13.48 14.19
N PRO A 77 3.99 13.63 14.20
CA PRO A 77 4.87 12.59 14.69
C PRO A 77 4.94 12.62 16.22
N GLY A 78 5.27 11.48 16.79
CA GLY A 78 5.55 11.35 18.22
C GLY A 78 6.59 10.27 18.48
N MET A 79 7.13 10.26 19.67
CA MET A 79 7.99 9.16 20.10
C MET A 79 7.13 8.04 20.67
N ALA A 80 7.48 6.79 20.37
CA ALA A 80 6.80 5.62 20.96
C ALA A 80 6.75 5.67 22.48
N THR A 81 5.61 5.32 23.06
CA THR A 81 5.39 5.32 24.51
C THR A 81 5.83 4.01 25.17
N VAL A 82 6.33 3.07 24.39
CA VAL A 82 6.85 1.77 24.87
C VAL A 82 8.31 1.61 24.41
N PRO A 83 9.11 0.80 25.13
CA PRO A 83 10.46 0.44 24.68
C PRO A 83 10.45 -0.18 23.29
N GLU A 84 11.53 0.00 22.53
CA GLU A 84 11.66 -0.53 21.15
C GLU A 84 11.29 -2.01 21.05
N ALA A 85 11.80 -2.84 21.95
CA ALA A 85 11.54 -4.29 21.97
C ALA A 85 10.05 -4.65 22.12
N LEU A 86 9.24 -3.71 22.63
CA LEU A 86 7.81 -3.88 22.84
C LEU A 86 6.94 -3.16 21.81
N THR A 87 7.53 -2.48 20.83
CA THR A 87 6.75 -1.87 19.73
C THR A 87 6.08 -2.96 18.89
N LEU A 88 4.96 -2.60 18.24
CA LEU A 88 4.26 -3.51 17.32
C LEU A 88 5.20 -4.02 16.20
N THR A 89 6.11 -3.16 15.69
CA THR A 89 7.10 -3.53 14.68
C THR A 89 8.04 -4.62 15.18
N SER A 90 8.66 -4.43 16.35
CA SER A 90 9.57 -5.40 16.94
C SER A 90 8.86 -6.70 17.32
N TRP A 91 7.65 -6.61 17.85
CA TRP A 91 6.84 -7.77 18.18
C TRP A 91 6.44 -8.58 16.93
N THR A 92 6.05 -7.92 15.84
CA THR A 92 5.73 -8.60 14.57
C THR A 92 6.94 -9.39 14.06
N ALA A 93 8.14 -8.78 14.08
CA ALA A 93 9.36 -9.47 13.68
C ALA A 93 9.66 -10.66 14.60
N GLU A 94 9.50 -10.50 15.92
CA GLU A 94 9.69 -11.60 16.88
C GLU A 94 8.75 -12.76 16.60
N GLN A 95 7.47 -12.48 16.32
CA GLN A 95 6.51 -13.53 15.97
C GLN A 95 6.88 -14.24 14.65
N CYS A 96 7.47 -13.54 13.69
CA CYS A 96 8.00 -14.17 12.46
C CYS A 96 9.23 -15.05 12.79
N VAL A 97 10.15 -14.56 13.63
CA VAL A 97 11.34 -15.32 14.07
C VAL A 97 10.95 -16.59 14.82
N GLU A 98 10.00 -16.49 15.76
CA GLU A 98 9.47 -17.66 16.48
C GLU A 98 8.78 -18.65 15.53
N TYR A 99 8.03 -18.16 14.54
CA TYR A 99 7.42 -19.03 13.53
C TYR A 99 8.48 -19.81 12.74
N ILE A 100 9.51 -19.12 12.25
CA ILE A 100 10.58 -19.72 11.45
C ILE A 100 11.36 -20.76 12.25
N ARG A 101 11.68 -20.47 13.52
CA ARG A 101 12.53 -21.33 14.35
C ARG A 101 11.80 -22.45 15.04
N GLU A 102 10.57 -22.21 15.52
CA GLU A 102 9.94 -23.06 16.52
C GLU A 102 8.55 -23.59 16.12
N ARG A 103 7.72 -22.79 15.40
CA ARG A 103 6.32 -23.16 15.18
C ARG A 103 6.05 -23.89 13.88
N ARG A 104 6.81 -23.61 12.83
CA ARG A 104 6.63 -24.32 11.56
C ARG A 104 7.10 -25.78 11.67
N ASP A 105 6.49 -26.67 10.92
CA ASP A 105 7.03 -28.00 10.70
C ASP A 105 8.26 -27.91 9.76
N PRO A 106 9.47 -28.29 10.20
CA PRO A 106 10.66 -28.19 9.37
C PRO A 106 10.70 -29.13 8.17
N THR A 107 9.81 -30.12 8.12
CA THR A 107 9.72 -31.12 7.03
C THR A 107 8.83 -30.66 5.89
N LEU A 108 8.06 -29.59 6.08
CA LEU A 108 7.15 -29.04 5.09
C LEU A 108 7.64 -27.67 4.58
N PRO A 109 7.39 -27.33 3.31
CA PRO A 109 7.59 -25.97 2.82
C PRO A 109 6.62 -25.01 3.50
N PHE A 110 6.94 -23.71 3.51
CA PHE A 110 6.09 -22.71 4.14
C PHE A 110 5.86 -21.48 3.25
N PHE A 111 4.71 -20.86 3.47
CA PHE A 111 4.37 -19.52 3.00
C PHE A 111 4.11 -18.61 4.20
N LEU A 112 4.96 -17.64 4.40
CA LEU A 112 4.85 -16.65 5.48
C LEU A 112 4.51 -15.28 4.90
N TRP A 113 3.36 -14.73 5.27
CA TRP A 113 3.00 -13.35 5.05
C TRP A 113 3.41 -12.53 6.28
N CYS A 114 4.60 -11.92 6.22
CA CYS A 114 5.11 -11.01 7.24
C CYS A 114 4.65 -9.58 6.91
N SER A 115 3.75 -9.00 7.72
CA SER A 115 3.12 -7.72 7.44
C SER A 115 3.31 -6.73 8.57
N PHE A 116 4.27 -5.84 8.44
CA PHE A 116 4.41 -4.72 9.35
C PHE A 116 3.26 -3.72 9.17
N SER A 117 2.68 -3.24 10.29
CA SER A 117 1.67 -2.17 10.23
C SER A 117 2.30 -0.83 9.88
N LYS A 118 3.54 -0.61 10.27
CA LYS A 118 4.33 0.58 9.93
C LYS A 118 4.85 0.45 8.49
N PRO A 119 5.09 1.59 7.83
CA PRO A 119 5.12 2.97 8.32
C PRO A 119 3.76 3.70 8.34
N HIS A 120 2.62 2.99 8.25
CA HIS A 120 1.29 3.61 8.40
C HIS A 120 1.21 4.39 9.73
N PRO A 121 0.60 5.58 9.75
CA PRO A 121 0.36 6.33 10.99
C PRO A 121 -0.31 5.48 12.10
N PRO A 122 -0.09 5.83 13.37
CA PRO A 122 0.67 6.98 13.85
C PRO A 122 2.17 6.88 13.54
N ILE A 123 2.82 8.02 13.30
CA ILE A 123 4.25 8.10 13.01
C ILE A 123 4.99 8.21 14.35
N ASP A 124 5.24 7.08 14.99
CA ASP A 124 5.73 6.99 16.37
C ASP A 124 6.92 6.02 16.54
N PRO A 125 8.05 6.28 15.87
CA PRO A 125 9.25 5.48 16.08
C PRO A 125 9.77 5.64 17.53
N PRO A 126 10.36 4.58 18.12
CA PRO A 126 11.10 4.70 19.38
C PRO A 126 12.48 5.35 19.16
N GLU A 127 13.15 5.76 20.24
CA GLU A 127 14.58 6.05 20.17
C GLU A 127 15.39 4.77 19.88
N PRO A 128 16.49 4.86 19.10
CA PRO A 128 17.09 6.07 18.53
C PRO A 128 16.49 6.52 17.19
N TYR A 129 15.51 5.82 16.63
CA TYR A 129 14.94 6.07 15.30
C TYR A 129 14.20 7.41 15.26
N TYR A 130 13.57 7.84 16.37
CA TYR A 130 12.85 9.11 16.41
C TYR A 130 13.77 10.31 16.16
N SER A 131 14.96 10.30 16.77
CA SER A 131 15.93 11.37 16.62
C SER A 131 16.83 11.25 15.40
N MET A 132 16.91 10.06 14.78
CA MET A 132 17.93 9.69 13.79
C MET A 132 18.01 10.63 12.59
N TYR A 133 16.90 11.15 12.13
CA TYR A 133 16.81 11.97 10.92
C TYR A 133 16.47 13.44 11.19
N ARG A 134 16.34 13.86 12.45
CA ARG A 134 15.88 15.23 12.78
C ARG A 134 16.81 16.32 12.27
N ASP A 135 18.11 16.06 12.32
CA ASP A 135 19.14 17.00 11.89
C ASP A 135 19.64 16.74 10.45
N CYS A 136 19.00 15.81 9.75
CA CYS A 136 19.32 15.52 8.35
C CYS A 136 18.62 16.51 7.41
N ASP A 137 19.14 16.62 6.19
CA ASP A 137 18.48 17.33 5.10
C ASP A 137 17.31 16.46 4.59
N ILE A 138 16.10 16.82 5.00
CA ILE A 138 14.86 16.13 4.65
C ILE A 138 14.26 16.80 3.41
N PRO A 139 13.97 16.05 2.33
CA PRO A 139 13.32 16.60 1.15
C PRO A 139 12.00 17.30 1.51
N THR A 140 11.81 18.49 0.99
CA THR A 140 10.56 19.23 1.14
C THR A 140 9.45 18.56 0.32
N PRO A 141 8.18 18.67 0.75
CA PRO A 141 7.06 18.25 -0.08
C PRO A 141 7.05 18.97 -1.42
N VAL A 142 6.56 18.28 -2.43
CA VAL A 142 6.36 18.83 -3.77
C VAL A 142 4.90 19.19 -3.99
N PHE A 143 4.66 20.22 -4.81
CA PHE A 143 3.32 20.72 -5.09
C PHE A 143 3.13 20.82 -6.59
N GLY A 144 2.16 20.07 -7.13
CA GLY A 144 1.75 20.19 -8.52
C GLY A 144 0.88 21.44 -8.73
N ASP A 145 0.96 22.05 -9.90
CA ASP A 145 0.14 23.20 -10.31
C ASP A 145 -1.37 22.89 -10.27
N TRP A 146 -1.73 21.62 -10.42
CA TRP A 146 -3.08 21.08 -10.34
C TRP A 146 -3.57 20.85 -8.90
N SER A 147 -2.66 20.85 -7.93
CA SER A 147 -2.99 20.54 -6.53
C SER A 147 -3.51 21.75 -5.76
N GLU A 148 -3.49 22.93 -6.36
CA GLU A 148 -4.01 24.17 -5.80
C GLU A 148 -4.97 24.85 -6.78
N GLY A 149 -5.87 25.68 -6.27
CA GLY A 149 -6.81 26.43 -7.12
C GLY A 149 -8.13 25.70 -7.45
N GLU A 150 -8.79 26.14 -8.53
CA GLU A 150 -10.14 25.69 -8.92
C GLU A 150 -10.11 24.37 -9.69
N ASP A 151 -9.00 24.02 -10.32
CA ASP A 151 -8.85 22.84 -11.18
C ASP A 151 -8.54 21.54 -10.41
N VAL A 152 -8.47 21.63 -9.08
CA VAL A 152 -8.24 20.45 -8.22
C VAL A 152 -9.40 19.47 -8.37
N PRO A 153 -9.15 18.18 -8.71
CA PRO A 153 -10.22 17.20 -8.79
C PRO A 153 -11.02 17.14 -7.49
N TYR A 154 -12.36 17.16 -7.60
CA TYR A 154 -13.25 17.25 -6.44
C TYR A 154 -12.91 16.25 -5.32
N ALA A 155 -12.69 14.99 -5.67
CA ALA A 155 -12.40 13.95 -4.69
C ALA A 155 -11.07 14.22 -3.95
N PHE A 156 -10.06 14.75 -4.66
CA PHE A 156 -8.77 15.09 -4.07
C PHE A 156 -8.89 16.33 -3.16
N ARG A 157 -9.60 17.35 -3.62
CA ARG A 157 -9.91 18.55 -2.82
C ARG A 157 -10.63 18.18 -1.53
N LEU A 158 -11.66 17.33 -1.61
CA LEU A 158 -12.42 16.88 -0.45
C LEU A 158 -11.54 16.15 0.58
N MET A 159 -10.63 15.29 0.13
CA MET A 159 -9.67 14.61 1.02
C MET A 159 -8.80 15.64 1.75
N ARG A 160 -8.20 16.57 1.00
CA ARG A 160 -7.33 17.62 1.55
C ARG A 160 -8.07 18.51 2.57
N GLU A 161 -9.29 18.93 2.24
CA GLU A 161 -10.11 19.78 3.10
C GLU A 161 -10.52 19.06 4.39
N LYS A 162 -10.94 17.80 4.30
CA LYS A 162 -11.25 16.98 5.48
C LYS A 162 -10.05 16.82 6.41
N GLN A 163 -8.87 16.73 5.86
CA GLN A 163 -7.62 16.67 6.62
C GLN A 163 -7.14 18.05 7.07
N SER A 164 -7.67 19.13 6.49
CA SER A 164 -7.15 20.51 6.65
C SER A 164 -5.64 20.58 6.45
N PHE A 165 -5.13 19.85 5.46
CA PHE A 165 -3.71 19.63 5.29
C PHE A 165 -2.96 20.91 4.92
N ASP A 166 -3.63 21.81 4.23
CA ASP A 166 -3.16 23.16 3.90
C ASP A 166 -2.94 24.07 5.13
N LEU A 167 -3.45 23.69 6.30
CA LEU A 167 -3.24 24.37 7.57
C LEU A 167 -2.11 23.75 8.42
N VAL A 168 -1.51 22.63 7.96
CA VAL A 168 -0.40 21.99 8.69
C VAL A 168 0.87 22.82 8.51
N PRO A 169 1.54 23.23 9.59
CA PRO A 169 2.79 23.98 9.50
C PRO A 169 3.89 23.18 8.76
N PRO A 170 4.68 23.81 7.88
CA PRO A 170 5.77 23.13 7.15
C PRO A 170 6.76 22.39 8.04
N GLU A 171 7.06 22.93 9.22
CA GLU A 171 7.93 22.30 10.20
C GLU A 171 7.35 20.99 10.77
N VAL A 172 6.04 20.89 10.91
CA VAL A 172 5.37 19.64 11.31
C VAL A 172 5.50 18.58 10.21
N ILE A 173 5.33 18.99 8.95
CA ILE A 173 5.50 18.07 7.81
C ILE A 173 6.95 17.58 7.75
N ARG A 174 7.94 18.47 7.95
CA ARG A 174 9.35 18.10 8.00
C ARG A 174 9.65 17.10 9.13
N GLU A 175 9.16 17.35 10.33
CA GLU A 175 9.32 16.45 11.48
C GLU A 175 8.63 15.08 11.21
N ALA A 176 7.45 15.10 10.61
CA ALA A 176 6.74 13.87 10.21
C ALA A 176 7.54 13.04 9.20
N ARG A 177 8.15 13.68 8.19
CA ARG A 177 9.03 13.01 7.21
C ARG A 177 10.28 12.44 7.88
N ALA A 178 10.92 13.17 8.78
CA ALA A 178 12.08 12.70 9.53
C ALA A 178 11.74 11.47 10.38
N ALA A 179 10.63 11.52 11.11
CA ALA A 179 10.14 10.39 11.92
C ALA A 179 9.71 9.21 11.05
N TYR A 180 9.12 9.46 9.88
CA TYR A 180 8.75 8.41 8.92
C TYR A 180 9.98 7.64 8.41
N TYR A 181 11.10 8.33 8.10
CA TYR A 181 12.36 7.67 7.79
C TYR A 181 12.87 6.83 8.97
N GLY A 182 12.71 7.32 10.20
CA GLY A 182 13.02 6.55 11.40
C GLY A 182 12.20 5.27 11.51
N VAL A 183 10.90 5.33 11.22
CA VAL A 183 10.02 4.14 11.18
C VAL A 183 10.48 3.15 10.12
N ILE A 184 10.82 3.63 8.91
CA ILE A 184 11.34 2.76 7.84
C ILE A 184 12.63 2.08 8.28
N THR A 185 13.55 2.81 8.91
CA THR A 185 14.81 2.25 9.43
C THR A 185 14.55 1.20 10.51
N GLN A 186 13.59 1.42 11.41
CA GLN A 186 13.18 0.41 12.39
C GLN A 186 12.65 -0.87 11.72
N ILE A 187 11.86 -0.74 10.65
CA ILE A 187 11.37 -1.89 9.88
C ILE A 187 12.54 -2.64 9.25
N ASP A 188 13.49 -1.94 8.65
CA ASP A 188 14.66 -2.54 7.99
C ASP A 188 15.49 -3.37 8.98
N TYR A 189 15.80 -2.84 10.17
CA TYR A 189 16.46 -3.62 11.23
C TYR A 189 15.66 -4.85 11.64
N ASN A 190 14.35 -4.74 11.75
CA ASN A 190 13.49 -5.85 12.11
C ASN A 190 13.36 -6.90 10.99
N MET A 191 13.36 -6.50 9.73
CA MET A 191 13.49 -7.43 8.60
C MET A 191 14.83 -8.18 8.64
N GLY A 192 15.92 -7.48 8.99
CA GLY A 192 17.23 -8.11 9.21
C GLY A 192 17.18 -9.26 10.23
N ARG A 193 16.39 -9.12 11.31
CA ARG A 193 16.16 -10.20 12.29
C ARG A 193 15.45 -11.41 11.67
N VAL A 194 14.44 -11.18 10.84
CA VAL A 194 13.73 -12.25 10.14
C VAL A 194 14.67 -12.96 9.17
N PHE A 195 15.49 -12.21 8.41
CA PHE A 195 16.47 -12.80 7.48
C PHE A 195 17.54 -13.59 8.23
N ALA A 196 18.02 -13.09 9.38
CA ALA A 196 18.97 -13.83 10.23
C ALA A 196 18.36 -15.15 10.71
N ALA A 197 17.09 -15.19 11.09
CA ALA A 197 16.42 -16.44 11.45
C ALA A 197 16.38 -17.46 10.30
N LEU A 198 16.11 -17.00 9.06
CA LEU A 198 16.17 -17.88 7.86
C LEU A 198 17.59 -18.40 7.62
N GLN A 199 18.63 -17.56 7.83
CA GLN A 199 20.04 -17.94 7.71
C GLN A 199 20.45 -18.97 8.77
N ASP A 200 20.11 -18.71 10.04
CA ASP A 200 20.40 -19.61 11.16
C ASP A 200 19.78 -21.01 10.96
N MET A 201 18.60 -21.05 10.34
CA MET A 201 17.92 -22.30 10.02
C MET A 201 18.41 -22.94 8.71
N GLY A 202 19.35 -22.31 7.99
CA GLY A 202 19.91 -22.81 6.74
C GLY A 202 18.94 -22.82 5.55
N ILE A 203 17.87 -22.03 5.60
CA ILE A 203 16.81 -22.01 4.58
C ILE A 203 16.72 -20.68 3.80
N PHE A 204 17.57 -19.71 4.13
CA PHE A 204 17.55 -18.41 3.45
C PHE A 204 17.80 -18.53 1.95
N ASP A 205 18.75 -19.38 1.56
CA ASP A 205 19.14 -19.56 0.16
C ASP A 205 18.08 -20.30 -0.67
N ASP A 206 17.22 -21.05 -0.03
CA ASP A 206 16.12 -21.79 -0.69
C ASP A 206 14.79 -21.01 -0.62
N THR A 207 14.78 -19.80 -0.07
CA THR A 207 13.57 -19.01 0.12
C THR A 207 13.44 -17.94 -0.97
N LEU A 208 12.30 -17.96 -1.69
CA LEU A 208 11.84 -16.82 -2.49
C LEU A 208 11.34 -15.71 -1.56
N ILE A 209 11.89 -14.51 -1.67
CA ILE A 209 11.47 -13.36 -0.87
C ILE A 209 10.90 -12.29 -1.79
N ILE A 210 9.67 -11.86 -1.52
CA ILE A 210 9.02 -10.73 -2.17
C ILE A 210 8.84 -9.64 -1.12
N TYR A 211 9.44 -8.47 -1.36
CA TYR A 211 9.29 -7.28 -0.52
C TYR A 211 8.50 -6.23 -1.26
N THR A 212 7.44 -5.73 -0.62
CA THR A 212 6.58 -4.68 -1.18
C THR A 212 5.77 -3.98 -0.10
N SER A 213 4.96 -2.99 -0.48
CA SER A 213 3.95 -2.33 0.34
C SER A 213 2.58 -2.41 -0.33
N ASP A 214 1.51 -2.30 0.46
CA ASP A 214 0.13 -2.28 -0.02
C ASP A 214 -0.24 -0.95 -0.71
N HIS A 215 0.33 0.16 -0.26
CA HIS A 215 0.21 1.51 -0.83
C HIS A 215 1.37 2.39 -0.34
N GLY A 216 1.50 3.57 -0.93
CA GLY A 216 2.40 4.62 -0.49
C GLY A 216 1.77 5.57 0.52
N GLU A 217 2.34 6.77 0.64
CA GLU A 217 1.91 7.84 1.55
C GLU A 217 2.29 9.19 0.94
N TYR A 218 1.34 10.13 0.86
CA TYR A 218 1.63 11.48 0.36
C TYR A 218 2.59 12.25 1.25
N LEU A 219 2.43 12.15 2.55
CA LEU A 219 3.31 12.75 3.55
C LEU A 219 3.66 14.22 3.26
N GLY A 220 2.67 14.98 2.81
CA GLY A 220 2.76 16.39 2.45
C GLY A 220 2.83 16.68 0.96
N ASP A 221 3.21 15.73 0.12
CA ASP A 221 3.23 15.95 -1.33
C ASP A 221 1.84 16.31 -1.85
N HIS A 222 1.78 17.27 -2.76
CA HIS A 222 0.56 17.83 -3.34
C HIS A 222 -0.45 18.35 -2.30
N CYS A 223 0.06 18.80 -1.13
CA CYS A 223 -0.77 19.26 -0.02
C CYS A 223 -1.74 18.18 0.48
N ALA A 224 -1.27 16.93 0.61
CA ALA A 224 -2.07 15.79 1.01
C ALA A 224 -1.35 14.87 1.99
N GLY A 225 -2.11 14.09 2.74
CA GLY A 225 -1.64 13.00 3.58
C GLY A 225 -2.42 11.72 3.30
N GLY A 226 -1.85 10.58 3.72
CA GLY A 226 -2.47 9.28 3.48
C GLY A 226 -2.34 8.81 2.03
N LYS A 227 -3.40 8.23 1.51
CA LYS A 227 -3.46 7.57 0.19
C LYS A 227 -4.88 7.68 -0.37
N GLY A 228 -5.11 7.16 -1.57
CA GLY A 228 -6.46 7.05 -2.12
C GLY A 228 -6.60 7.50 -3.56
N PHE A 229 -5.50 7.90 -4.18
CA PHE A 229 -5.44 8.25 -5.60
C PHE A 229 -4.22 7.60 -6.24
N PHE A 230 -4.08 7.74 -7.57
CA PHE A 230 -3.05 7.04 -8.34
C PHE A 230 -1.81 7.88 -8.66
N HIS A 231 -1.60 8.98 -7.94
CA HIS A 231 -0.34 9.73 -8.01
C HIS A 231 0.82 8.90 -7.42
N GLU A 232 2.04 9.18 -7.88
CA GLU A 232 3.24 8.41 -7.51
C GLU A 232 3.43 8.25 -5.99
N PRO A 233 3.24 9.27 -5.13
CA PRO A 233 3.42 9.09 -3.69
C PRO A 233 2.49 8.05 -3.06
N SER A 234 1.29 7.85 -3.63
CA SER A 234 0.28 6.91 -3.13
C SER A 234 0.33 5.54 -3.80
N ALA A 235 0.63 5.47 -5.09
CA ALA A 235 0.48 4.26 -5.90
C ALA A 235 1.80 3.56 -6.24
N HIS A 236 2.92 4.28 -6.27
CA HIS A 236 4.22 3.72 -6.59
C HIS A 236 4.88 3.18 -5.31
N VAL A 237 4.78 1.88 -5.10
CA VAL A 237 5.33 1.18 -3.93
C VAL A 237 6.68 0.53 -4.25
N PRO A 238 7.56 0.33 -3.25
CA PRO A 238 8.76 -0.46 -3.44
C PRO A 238 8.40 -1.90 -3.82
N PHE A 239 9.16 -2.48 -4.73
CA PHE A 239 9.03 -3.89 -5.10
C PHE A 239 10.40 -4.51 -5.31
N ALA A 240 10.72 -5.54 -4.54
CA ALA A 240 11.96 -6.28 -4.68
C ALA A 240 11.70 -7.78 -4.63
N LEU A 241 12.39 -8.52 -5.50
CA LEU A 241 12.30 -9.96 -5.61
C LEU A 241 13.70 -10.58 -5.42
N ARG A 242 13.83 -11.45 -4.42
CA ARG A 242 15.01 -12.30 -4.22
C ARG A 242 14.68 -13.74 -4.57
N MET A 243 15.26 -14.23 -5.63
CA MET A 243 15.11 -15.64 -6.03
C MET A 243 16.01 -16.55 -5.19
N PRO A 244 15.64 -17.83 -4.97
CA PRO A 244 16.50 -18.84 -4.37
C PRO A 244 17.85 -18.95 -5.09
N GLN A 245 18.93 -19.25 -4.33
CA GLN A 245 20.31 -19.24 -4.86
C GLN A 245 20.52 -20.31 -5.97
N GLY A 246 19.84 -21.42 -5.90
CA GLY A 246 19.93 -22.50 -6.89
C GLY A 246 19.24 -22.22 -8.23
N TRP A 247 18.51 -21.10 -8.33
CA TRP A 247 17.84 -20.68 -9.56
C TRP A 247 18.81 -19.91 -10.48
N ASP A 248 18.40 -19.67 -11.73
CA ASP A 248 19.16 -18.82 -12.65
C ASP A 248 19.16 -17.39 -12.14
N ASN A 249 20.30 -16.95 -11.62
CA ASN A 249 20.49 -15.70 -10.90
C ASN A 249 21.12 -14.58 -11.74
N ARG A 250 21.10 -14.69 -13.08
CA ARG A 250 21.66 -13.66 -13.97
C ARG A 250 21.07 -12.26 -13.76
N GLN A 251 19.91 -12.18 -13.10
CA GLN A 251 19.21 -10.94 -12.79
C GLN A 251 19.51 -10.38 -11.38
N HIS A 252 20.38 -11.01 -10.59
CA HIS A 252 20.73 -10.50 -9.27
C HIS A 252 21.40 -9.12 -9.35
N GLY A 253 20.95 -8.20 -8.49
CA GLY A 253 21.44 -6.83 -8.43
C GLY A 253 21.01 -5.94 -9.60
N THR A 254 20.07 -6.41 -10.43
CA THR A 254 19.53 -5.61 -11.54
C THR A 254 18.29 -4.84 -11.15
N ARG A 255 17.96 -3.82 -11.94
CA ARG A 255 16.68 -3.11 -11.89
C ARG A 255 15.89 -3.44 -13.14
N ASN A 256 14.69 -3.95 -12.97
CA ASN A 256 13.72 -4.16 -14.03
C ASN A 256 12.71 -3.00 -14.04
N ARG A 257 12.45 -2.41 -15.19
CA ARG A 257 11.52 -1.28 -15.36
C ARG A 257 10.14 -1.70 -15.88
N SER A 258 9.89 -3.00 -16.00
CA SER A 258 8.57 -3.50 -16.38
C SER A 258 7.51 -3.07 -15.39
N LEU A 259 6.32 -2.78 -15.92
CA LEU A 259 5.16 -2.48 -15.09
C LEU A 259 4.75 -3.72 -14.30
N VAL A 260 4.74 -3.62 -12.98
CA VAL A 260 4.36 -4.69 -12.05
C VAL A 260 3.29 -4.20 -11.08
N THR A 261 2.52 -5.12 -10.51
CA THR A 261 1.46 -4.83 -9.57
C THR A 261 1.38 -5.90 -8.48
N LEU A 262 0.70 -5.60 -7.37
CA LEU A 262 0.52 -6.54 -6.27
C LEU A 262 -0.25 -7.82 -6.69
N ALA A 263 -1.05 -7.77 -7.75
CA ALA A 263 -1.71 -8.95 -8.31
C ALA A 263 -0.71 -9.99 -8.86
N ASP A 264 0.52 -9.59 -9.17
CA ASP A 264 1.57 -10.46 -9.69
C ASP A 264 2.15 -11.41 -8.62
N ILE A 265 1.93 -11.11 -7.34
CA ILE A 265 2.44 -11.92 -6.22
C ILE A 265 1.85 -13.33 -6.26
N LEU A 266 0.54 -13.46 -6.51
CA LEU A 266 -0.12 -14.76 -6.51
C LEU A 266 0.44 -15.71 -7.59
N PRO A 267 0.43 -15.36 -8.90
CA PRO A 267 0.98 -16.25 -9.91
C PRO A 267 2.47 -16.54 -9.69
N THR A 268 3.25 -15.53 -9.28
CA THR A 268 4.68 -15.68 -8.97
C THR A 268 4.91 -16.74 -7.88
N ALA A 269 4.22 -16.65 -6.75
CA ALA A 269 4.40 -17.57 -5.64
C ALA A 269 3.91 -18.99 -5.98
N VAL A 270 2.77 -19.11 -6.66
CA VAL A 270 2.19 -20.40 -7.04
C VAL A 270 3.09 -21.12 -8.06
N THR A 271 3.59 -20.41 -9.09
CA THR A 271 4.50 -21.00 -10.08
C THR A 271 5.83 -21.38 -9.42
N ALA A 272 6.36 -20.53 -8.55
CA ALA A 272 7.57 -20.81 -7.78
C ALA A 272 7.46 -22.06 -6.91
N ALA A 273 6.26 -22.35 -6.42
CA ALA A 273 5.93 -23.56 -5.66
C ALA A 273 5.68 -24.80 -6.55
N GLY A 274 5.84 -24.70 -7.86
CA GLY A 274 5.61 -25.77 -8.82
C GLY A 274 4.13 -26.01 -9.18
N GLY A 275 3.24 -25.08 -8.82
CA GLY A 275 1.82 -25.12 -9.14
C GLY A 275 1.46 -24.36 -10.43
N ALA A 276 0.20 -24.46 -10.82
CA ALA A 276 -0.40 -23.65 -11.86
C ALA A 276 -1.29 -22.58 -11.22
N PRO A 277 -1.10 -21.28 -11.52
CA PRO A 277 -1.98 -20.23 -11.04
C PRO A 277 -3.42 -20.44 -11.51
N PRO A 278 -4.43 -19.98 -10.77
CA PRO A 278 -5.81 -19.96 -11.24
C PRO A 278 -5.92 -19.19 -12.57
N SER A 279 -6.80 -19.66 -13.45
CA SER A 279 -6.96 -19.06 -14.80
C SER A 279 -7.66 -17.71 -14.80
N ASP A 280 -8.24 -17.31 -13.67
CA ASP A 280 -8.99 -16.06 -13.47
C ASP A 280 -8.18 -14.96 -12.77
N VAL A 281 -6.84 -15.06 -12.81
CA VAL A 281 -5.94 -14.03 -12.25
C VAL A 281 -5.33 -13.17 -13.35
N ASP A 282 -5.25 -11.85 -13.10
CA ASP A 282 -4.69 -10.87 -14.03
C ASP A 282 -3.18 -10.65 -13.85
N GLY A 283 -2.58 -11.25 -12.82
CA GLY A 283 -1.16 -11.10 -12.49
C GLY A 283 -0.23 -11.84 -13.44
N LEU A 284 1.02 -11.40 -13.50
CA LEU A 284 2.11 -12.06 -14.23
C LEU A 284 3.05 -12.79 -13.26
N ASP A 285 3.70 -13.83 -13.73
CA ASP A 285 4.82 -14.45 -13.00
C ASP A 285 6.05 -13.55 -13.10
N LEU A 286 6.45 -12.92 -11.98
CA LEU A 286 7.57 -12.00 -11.93
C LEU A 286 8.93 -12.67 -12.08
N VAL A 287 9.05 -13.97 -11.77
CA VAL A 287 10.27 -14.72 -12.00
C VAL A 287 10.44 -14.96 -13.50
N ALA A 288 9.40 -15.40 -14.18
CA ALA A 288 9.40 -15.55 -15.63
C ALA A 288 9.64 -14.22 -16.35
N LEU A 289 9.01 -13.15 -15.87
CA LEU A 289 9.22 -11.79 -16.38
C LEU A 289 10.67 -11.33 -16.20
N ALA A 290 11.27 -11.52 -15.04
CA ALA A 290 12.65 -11.15 -14.76
C ALA A 290 13.66 -11.93 -15.65
N ARG A 291 13.32 -13.16 -16.00
CA ARG A 291 14.13 -14.01 -16.91
C ARG A 291 13.93 -13.71 -18.40
N GLY A 292 12.91 -12.90 -18.74
CA GLY A 292 12.54 -12.62 -20.12
C GLY A 292 11.85 -13.82 -20.81
N GLU A 293 11.22 -14.68 -20.04
CA GLU A 293 10.46 -15.84 -20.52
C GLU A 293 9.03 -15.47 -20.93
N ILE A 294 8.54 -14.34 -20.45
CA ILE A 294 7.24 -13.76 -20.83
C ILE A 294 7.39 -12.28 -21.19
N GLU A 295 6.51 -11.80 -22.05
CA GLU A 295 6.46 -10.39 -22.42
C GLU A 295 5.95 -9.50 -21.27
N PRO A 296 6.53 -8.32 -21.04
CA PRO A 296 6.03 -7.37 -20.09
C PRO A 296 4.67 -6.81 -20.53
N ARG A 297 3.85 -6.41 -19.57
CA ARG A 297 2.62 -5.68 -19.89
C ARG A 297 2.94 -4.31 -20.46
N THR A 298 2.16 -3.90 -21.45
CA THR A 298 2.29 -2.59 -22.10
C THR A 298 1.61 -1.47 -21.33
N HIS A 299 0.63 -1.80 -20.50
CA HIS A 299 -0.14 -0.86 -19.69
C HIS A 299 -0.46 -1.50 -18.33
N LEU A 300 -0.50 -0.65 -17.31
CA LEU A 300 -1.03 -0.98 -15.99
C LEU A 300 -2.27 -0.15 -15.73
N GLU A 301 -3.37 -0.82 -15.42
CA GLU A 301 -4.63 -0.20 -15.04
C GLU A 301 -4.81 -0.24 -13.52
N SER A 302 -5.42 0.80 -12.98
CA SER A 302 -5.74 0.91 -11.56
C SER A 302 -7.14 1.48 -11.39
N ALA A 303 -7.88 0.95 -10.42
CA ALA A 303 -9.22 1.41 -10.08
C ALA A 303 -9.40 1.49 -8.56
N LEU A 304 -9.93 2.60 -8.09
CA LEU A 304 -10.36 2.77 -6.71
C LEU A 304 -11.84 3.15 -6.72
N GLY A 305 -12.67 2.38 -6.03
CA GLY A 305 -14.12 2.56 -5.99
C GLY A 305 -14.86 1.26 -6.26
N GLY A 306 -16.15 1.34 -6.44
CA GLY A 306 -17.02 0.20 -6.68
C GLY A 306 -18.39 0.64 -7.19
N PRO A 307 -19.33 -0.31 -7.44
CA PRO A 307 -20.64 0.00 -8.00
C PRO A 307 -21.43 1.07 -7.21
N ASP A 308 -21.22 1.15 -5.92
CA ASP A 308 -21.95 2.04 -5.01
C ASP A 308 -21.10 3.23 -4.54
N ARG A 309 -19.88 3.39 -5.06
CA ARG A 309 -18.96 4.47 -4.66
C ARG A 309 -18.18 4.96 -5.86
N PRO A 310 -18.37 6.24 -6.24
CA PRO A 310 -17.58 6.81 -7.32
C PRO A 310 -16.10 6.70 -6.97
N GLY A 311 -15.36 6.09 -7.89
CA GLY A 311 -13.93 5.90 -7.75
C GLY A 311 -13.13 6.89 -8.56
N ASN A 312 -11.86 6.64 -8.65
CA ASN A 312 -11.01 7.19 -9.70
C ASN A 312 -10.34 6.02 -10.43
N TYR A 313 -9.99 6.25 -11.68
CA TYR A 313 -9.45 5.24 -12.57
C TYR A 313 -8.17 5.77 -13.20
N ALA A 314 -7.18 4.92 -13.36
CA ALA A 314 -5.93 5.31 -13.98
C ALA A 314 -5.41 4.24 -14.91
N ILE A 315 -4.63 4.67 -15.91
CA ILE A 315 -3.84 3.81 -16.77
C ILE A 315 -2.48 4.45 -17.02
N THR A 316 -1.44 3.62 -17.03
CA THR A 316 -0.08 4.06 -17.40
C THR A 316 0.58 3.06 -18.32
N ASP A 317 1.40 3.56 -19.24
CA ASP A 317 2.32 2.76 -20.06
C ASP A 317 3.77 2.79 -19.53
N GLY A 318 3.96 3.34 -18.31
CA GLY A 318 5.25 3.52 -17.66
C GLY A 318 5.88 4.87 -17.91
N ARG A 319 5.52 5.57 -18.97
CA ARG A 319 5.90 6.95 -19.23
C ARG A 319 4.73 7.91 -19.02
N TRP A 320 3.61 7.64 -19.66
CA TRP A 320 2.42 8.47 -19.58
C TRP A 320 1.45 7.88 -18.57
N LYS A 321 0.93 8.71 -17.67
CA LYS A 321 -0.12 8.34 -16.71
C LYS A 321 -1.35 9.21 -16.90
N TYR A 322 -2.48 8.57 -17.19
CA TYR A 322 -3.79 9.19 -17.28
C TYR A 322 -4.63 8.82 -16.06
N ILE A 323 -5.29 9.81 -15.45
CA ILE A 323 -6.19 9.62 -14.32
C ILE A 323 -7.53 10.28 -14.64
N TRP A 324 -8.61 9.51 -14.44
CA TRP A 324 -9.99 9.97 -14.56
C TRP A 324 -10.67 10.07 -13.21
N PHE A 325 -11.33 11.20 -12.95
CA PHE A 325 -12.14 11.46 -11.76
C PHE A 325 -13.60 11.63 -12.17
N PRO A 326 -14.49 10.65 -11.93
CA PRO A 326 -15.88 10.71 -12.38
C PRO A 326 -16.67 11.86 -11.79
N VAL A 327 -16.45 12.20 -10.51
CA VAL A 327 -17.15 13.32 -9.87
C VAL A 327 -16.56 14.63 -10.35
N GLY A 328 -17.38 15.40 -11.08
CA GLY A 328 -16.95 16.64 -11.73
C GLY A 328 -16.30 16.45 -13.10
N GLY A 329 -15.97 15.21 -13.50
CA GLY A 329 -15.43 14.91 -14.82
C GLY A 329 -14.03 15.45 -15.07
N SER A 330 -13.14 15.37 -14.07
CA SER A 330 -11.77 15.89 -14.20
C SER A 330 -10.81 14.85 -14.77
N GLU A 331 -9.88 15.29 -15.60
CA GLU A 331 -8.83 14.47 -16.18
C GLU A 331 -7.46 15.00 -15.83
N GLN A 332 -6.52 14.07 -15.61
CA GLN A 332 -5.11 14.41 -15.46
C GLN A 332 -4.25 13.56 -16.39
N LEU A 333 -3.20 14.15 -16.93
CA LEU A 333 -2.16 13.47 -17.71
C LEU A 333 -0.79 13.95 -17.27
N PHE A 334 0.11 13.00 -17.02
CA PHE A 334 1.48 13.27 -16.60
C PHE A 334 2.48 12.55 -17.50
N ASP A 335 3.62 13.19 -17.81
CA ASP A 335 4.79 12.57 -18.46
C ASP A 335 5.81 12.20 -17.37
N LEU A 336 5.72 10.99 -16.83
CA LEU A 336 6.56 10.52 -15.72
C LEU A 336 8.06 10.44 -16.05
N GLU A 337 8.43 10.47 -17.34
CA GLU A 337 9.84 10.50 -17.75
C GLU A 337 10.43 11.90 -17.53
N ASN A 338 9.69 12.96 -17.81
CA ASN A 338 10.13 14.34 -17.69
C ASN A 338 9.63 15.02 -16.41
N ASP A 339 8.54 14.52 -15.83
CA ASP A 339 7.90 15.01 -14.61
C ASP A 339 7.55 13.83 -13.68
N PRO A 340 8.55 13.14 -13.09
CA PRO A 340 8.33 11.99 -12.22
C PRO A 340 7.63 12.33 -10.90
N GLN A 341 7.50 13.62 -10.57
CA GLN A 341 6.82 14.09 -9.37
C GLN A 341 5.40 14.59 -9.65
N GLU A 342 4.93 14.48 -10.90
CA GLU A 342 3.56 14.87 -11.30
C GLU A 342 3.22 16.33 -10.95
N LEU A 343 4.17 17.23 -11.20
CA LEU A 343 4.00 18.66 -10.90
C LEU A 343 3.08 19.37 -11.89
N HIS A 344 2.98 18.86 -13.13
CA HIS A 344 2.28 19.52 -14.22
C HIS A 344 1.19 18.62 -14.81
N ASN A 345 -0.08 18.98 -14.56
CA ASN A 345 -1.19 18.34 -15.28
C ASN A 345 -1.28 18.92 -16.70
N ILE A 346 -0.84 18.14 -17.67
CA ILE A 346 -0.82 18.55 -19.10
C ILE A 346 -2.03 18.05 -19.90
N SER A 347 -3.11 17.63 -19.25
CA SER A 347 -4.31 17.10 -19.94
C SER A 347 -4.96 18.10 -20.89
N SER A 348 -4.81 19.40 -20.67
CA SER A 348 -5.32 20.48 -21.53
C SER A 348 -4.33 20.97 -22.59
N ALA A 349 -3.08 20.50 -22.58
CA ALA A 349 -2.06 20.94 -23.51
C ALA A 349 -2.24 20.28 -24.88
N GLU A 350 -2.25 21.05 -25.96
CA GLU A 350 -2.43 20.55 -27.33
C GLU A 350 -1.37 19.49 -27.70
N VAL A 351 -0.13 19.70 -27.30
CA VAL A 351 0.99 18.75 -27.55
C VAL A 351 0.77 17.40 -26.89
N ALA A 352 0.03 17.33 -25.80
CA ALA A 352 -0.25 16.12 -25.03
C ALA A 352 -1.51 15.37 -25.50
N SER A 353 -2.36 16.02 -26.33
CA SER A 353 -3.64 15.48 -26.80
C SER A 353 -3.57 14.07 -27.39
N PRO A 354 -2.58 13.69 -28.23
CA PRO A 354 -2.51 12.33 -28.75
C PRO A 354 -2.29 11.25 -27.66
N HIS A 355 -1.53 11.57 -26.61
CA HIS A 355 -1.27 10.65 -25.51
C HIS A 355 -2.50 10.54 -24.59
N LEU A 356 -3.17 11.66 -24.34
CA LEU A 356 -4.42 11.71 -23.59
C LEU A 356 -5.50 10.87 -24.27
N GLU A 357 -5.74 11.10 -25.56
CA GLU A 357 -6.75 10.37 -26.34
C GLU A 357 -6.46 8.87 -26.39
N ARG A 358 -5.20 8.49 -26.60
CA ARG A 358 -4.79 7.08 -26.63
C ARG A 358 -5.08 6.37 -25.30
N LEU A 359 -4.61 6.93 -24.18
CA LEU A 359 -4.77 6.31 -22.86
C LEU A 359 -6.24 6.34 -22.40
N ARG A 360 -6.96 7.43 -22.65
CA ARG A 360 -8.40 7.53 -22.39
C ARG A 360 -9.16 6.45 -23.14
N THR A 361 -8.93 6.31 -24.45
CA THR A 361 -9.60 5.32 -25.30
C THR A 361 -9.30 3.89 -24.82
N GLU A 362 -8.05 3.60 -24.51
CA GLU A 362 -7.65 2.28 -24.01
C GLU A 362 -8.33 1.95 -22.67
N LEU A 363 -8.35 2.89 -21.73
CA LEU A 363 -8.97 2.67 -20.43
C LEU A 363 -10.49 2.52 -20.53
N ILE A 364 -11.16 3.34 -21.37
CA ILE A 364 -12.58 3.21 -21.66
C ILE A 364 -12.89 1.84 -22.27
N ALA A 365 -12.12 1.39 -23.26
CA ALA A 365 -12.33 0.10 -23.91
C ALA A 365 -12.23 -1.06 -22.92
N ARG A 366 -11.27 -1.02 -21.99
CA ARG A 366 -11.12 -2.02 -20.92
C ARG A 366 -12.32 -2.04 -19.96
N HIS A 367 -12.79 -0.87 -19.56
CA HIS A 367 -13.98 -0.74 -18.72
C HIS A 367 -15.24 -1.23 -19.43
N GLN A 368 -15.41 -0.90 -20.71
CA GLN A 368 -16.52 -1.35 -21.53
C GLN A 368 -16.53 -2.87 -21.70
N ALA A 369 -15.38 -3.48 -21.98
CA ALA A 369 -15.22 -4.93 -22.12
C ALA A 369 -15.63 -5.71 -20.85
N ARG A 370 -15.49 -5.11 -19.68
CA ARG A 370 -15.89 -5.67 -18.39
C ARG A 370 -17.33 -5.34 -17.99
N GLY A 371 -18.07 -4.59 -18.79
CA GLY A 371 -19.41 -4.13 -18.44
C GLY A 371 -19.44 -3.17 -17.23
N SER A 372 -18.39 -2.35 -17.07
CA SER A 372 -18.30 -1.39 -15.97
C SER A 372 -19.32 -0.27 -16.15
N SER A 373 -20.04 0.07 -15.09
CA SER A 373 -20.96 1.22 -15.05
C SER A 373 -20.28 2.59 -15.12
N ALA A 374 -18.96 2.63 -15.12
CA ALA A 374 -18.18 3.87 -15.30
C ALA A 374 -18.15 4.35 -16.75
N VAL A 375 -18.57 3.50 -17.71
CA VAL A 375 -18.61 3.82 -19.16
C VAL A 375 -19.99 3.55 -19.71
N GLU A 376 -20.52 4.50 -20.45
CA GLU A 376 -21.80 4.41 -21.19
C GLU A 376 -21.59 4.90 -22.61
N GLU A 377 -22.05 4.14 -23.61
CA GLU A 377 -21.93 4.45 -25.02
C GLU A 377 -20.52 4.87 -25.49
N GLY A 378 -19.49 4.22 -24.91
CA GLY A 378 -18.09 4.48 -25.25
C GLY A 378 -17.49 5.76 -24.63
N ASN A 379 -18.18 6.37 -23.67
CA ASN A 379 -17.72 7.56 -22.95
C ASN A 379 -17.70 7.35 -21.45
N TRP A 380 -16.85 8.11 -20.76
CA TRP A 380 -16.88 8.16 -19.31
C TRP A 380 -18.21 8.71 -18.78
N VAL A 381 -18.74 8.07 -17.76
CA VAL A 381 -19.88 8.60 -17.00
C VAL A 381 -19.37 9.67 -16.04
N THR A 382 -19.81 10.89 -16.24
CA THR A 382 -19.54 12.01 -15.32
C THR A 382 -20.64 12.11 -14.29
N LEU A 383 -20.24 12.19 -13.02
CA LEU A 383 -21.15 12.35 -11.89
C LEU A 383 -21.18 13.81 -11.44
N PRO A 384 -22.36 14.32 -11.03
CA PRO A 384 -22.44 15.67 -10.50
C PRO A 384 -21.63 15.80 -9.21
N VAL A 385 -21.04 16.97 -8.99
CA VAL A 385 -20.42 17.32 -7.72
C VAL A 385 -21.52 17.38 -6.66
N PRO A 386 -21.44 16.58 -5.59
CA PRO A 386 -22.44 16.63 -4.51
C PRO A 386 -22.50 18.00 -3.84
N ALA A 387 -23.67 18.37 -3.33
CA ALA A 387 -23.76 19.50 -2.43
C ALA A 387 -22.96 19.21 -1.14
N GLU A 388 -22.21 20.19 -0.67
CA GLU A 388 -21.45 20.05 0.58
C GLU A 388 -22.39 19.76 1.74
N THR A 389 -22.04 18.75 2.53
CA THR A 389 -22.73 18.40 3.77
C THR A 389 -21.96 18.92 4.98
N GLU A 390 -22.59 18.90 6.16
CA GLU A 390 -21.90 19.26 7.41
C GLU A 390 -20.72 18.31 7.70
N ALA A 391 -20.80 17.04 7.26
CA ALA A 391 -19.73 16.06 7.38
C ALA A 391 -18.53 16.36 6.44
N ASP A 392 -18.73 17.19 5.43
CA ASP A 392 -17.67 17.61 4.49
C ASP A 392 -16.97 18.88 4.94
N ARG A 393 -17.39 19.48 6.04
CA ARG A 393 -16.77 20.68 6.57
C ARG A 393 -15.35 20.40 7.06
N ARG A 394 -14.49 21.35 6.77
CA ARG A 394 -13.09 21.37 7.16
C ARG A 394 -12.93 21.22 8.67
N ASN A 395 -12.11 20.25 9.09
CA ASN A 395 -11.69 20.12 10.49
C ASN A 395 -10.55 21.10 10.81
N THR A 396 -10.88 22.32 11.21
CA THR A 396 -9.89 23.35 11.56
C THR A 396 -9.30 23.18 12.96
N SER A 397 -9.87 22.32 13.80
CA SER A 397 -9.40 22.12 15.17
C SER A 397 -8.21 21.18 15.28
N TRP A 398 -8.00 20.31 14.27
CA TRP A 398 -6.86 19.39 14.22
C TRP A 398 -6.39 19.17 12.78
N PRO A 399 -5.66 20.13 12.18
CA PRO A 399 -5.12 19.99 10.83
C PRO A 399 -4.21 18.76 10.69
N GLY A 400 -4.30 18.05 9.58
CA GLY A 400 -3.51 16.85 9.34
C GLY A 400 -4.06 15.59 10.01
N TYR A 401 -5.22 15.66 10.65
CA TYR A 401 -5.87 14.52 11.27
C TYR A 401 -7.00 14.00 10.38
N HIS A 402 -6.91 12.74 10.01
CA HIS A 402 -7.94 12.04 9.26
C HIS A 402 -8.96 11.43 10.22
N THR A 403 -10.09 12.10 10.40
CA THR A 403 -11.15 11.70 11.35
C THR A 403 -11.97 10.51 10.80
N GLU A 404 -11.40 9.35 10.68
CA GLU A 404 -12.18 8.12 10.69
C GLU A 404 -12.15 7.57 12.12
N PHE A 405 -13.21 7.77 12.87
CA PHE A 405 -13.37 7.16 14.18
C PHE A 405 -13.52 5.66 14.02
N TYR A 406 -12.46 4.92 14.19
CA TYR A 406 -12.54 3.50 14.47
C TYR A 406 -12.86 3.34 15.96
N HIS A 407 -14.11 3.13 16.27
CA HIS A 407 -14.44 2.48 17.53
C HIS A 407 -14.00 1.02 17.42
N ILE A 408 -12.74 0.76 17.76
CA ILE A 408 -12.32 -0.61 18.04
C ILE A 408 -12.91 -0.94 19.41
N ASP A 409 -14.03 -1.66 19.40
CA ASP A 409 -14.56 -2.21 20.64
C ASP A 409 -13.67 -3.39 21.07
N VAL A 410 -12.69 -3.07 21.91
CA VAL A 410 -11.73 -4.07 22.46
C VAL A 410 -12.33 -4.92 23.57
N ARG A 411 -13.64 -4.85 23.78
CA ARG A 411 -14.32 -5.58 24.85
C ARG A 411 -14.81 -6.98 24.47
N HIS A 412 -14.31 -7.57 23.36
CA HIS A 412 -14.65 -8.96 23.01
C HIS A 412 -13.43 -9.82 22.69
#